data_8cbe9e2b0f30cc7f8ec239ccaf11e9a2
#
_entry.id   8cbe9e2b0f30cc7f8ec239ccaf11e9a2
#
_cell.length_a   1.000
_cell.length_b   1.000
_cell.length_c   1.000
_cell.angle_alpha   90.00
_cell.angle_beta   90.00
_cell.angle_gamma   90.00
#
_symmetry.space_group_name_H-M   'P 1'
#
loop_
_entity.id
_entity.type
_entity.pdbx_description
1 polymer ?
#
loop_
_entity_poly.entity_id
_entity_poly.type
_entity_poly.pdbx_seq_one_letter_code
_entity_poly.pdbx_strand_id
1 'polypeptide(L)'
;RNIKPTRVIVVFDGKGGSQRRRKLYPEYKANRRVNRRMTRVKTLYSVDDEKMAMKYQLSRLLDYLECLPLSVLSIPNIEADDTIAYITKQLLTKSQIFIMSTDSDFLQLVDNRIKVWSPTKKKFYFQDTIKEEFGLRSENYLYYKILIGDSSDNIPGIRGLGPKTLKKSLPILFEDDIVSLDVIIDYADKNRDSAKILQNIYENRNQLTLNNRLIQLFDVDISGKSKESITNQINSKVNRLVKYKFQKLMLEDTLNNGIKNPELWIKNTFIFLDTYISILNEENNVG
;
A
#
# COMPACT_ATOMS: atom_id res chain seq x y z
N ARG A 1 -14.62 -4.11 12.62
CA ARG A 1 -15.46 -5.08 13.34
C ARG A 1 -15.82 -6.31 12.50
N ASN A 2 -15.78 -6.22 11.17
CA ASN A 2 -16.20 -7.30 10.27
C ASN A 2 -15.07 -8.26 9.88
N ILE A 3 -13.82 -7.89 10.11
CA ILE A 3 -12.65 -8.74 9.88
C ILE A 3 -12.12 -9.17 11.23
N LYS A 4 -11.96 -10.48 11.42
CA LYS A 4 -11.28 -11.07 12.59
C LYS A 4 -9.95 -11.63 12.11
N PRO A 5 -8.88 -10.83 12.05
CA PRO A 5 -7.60 -11.28 11.54
C PRO A 5 -6.96 -12.26 12.52
N THR A 6 -6.36 -13.31 11.98
CA THR A 6 -5.52 -14.24 12.73
C THR A 6 -4.08 -13.75 12.84
N ARG A 7 -3.70 -12.81 11.98
CA ARG A 7 -2.40 -12.13 11.96
C ARG A 7 -2.55 -10.70 11.47
N VAL A 8 -1.80 -9.79 12.08
CA VAL A 8 -1.70 -8.38 11.66
C VAL A 8 -0.24 -8.03 11.42
N ILE A 9 0.03 -7.41 10.28
CA ILE A 9 1.35 -6.95 9.88
C ILE A 9 1.25 -5.47 9.56
N VAL A 10 2.00 -4.64 10.29
CA VAL A 10 2.12 -3.20 10.07
C VAL A 10 3.41 -2.94 9.32
N VAL A 11 3.34 -2.26 8.19
CA VAL A 11 4.51 -2.00 7.34
C VAL A 11 4.71 -0.50 7.21
N PHE A 12 5.93 -0.04 7.53
CA PHE A 12 6.38 1.33 7.35
C PHE A 12 7.36 1.43 6.19
N ASP A 13 7.40 2.60 5.56
CA ASP A 13 8.47 2.90 4.61
C ASP A 13 9.83 2.76 5.27
N GLY A 14 10.75 2.08 4.59
CA GLY A 14 12.13 2.01 5.01
C GLY A 14 12.87 3.33 4.79
N LYS A 15 13.87 3.61 5.61
CA LYS A 15 14.75 4.76 5.38
C LYS A 15 15.33 4.69 3.96
N GLY A 16 15.09 5.72 3.16
CA GLY A 16 15.52 5.74 1.76
C GLY A 16 14.65 4.93 0.79
N GLY A 17 13.44 4.50 1.17
CA GLY A 17 12.57 3.62 0.38
C GLY A 17 12.38 4.07 -1.07
N SER A 18 12.14 5.35 -1.31
CA SER A 18 11.90 5.89 -2.65
C SER A 18 13.16 6.01 -3.54
N GLN A 19 14.37 5.67 -3.04
CA GLN A 19 15.61 5.87 -3.80
C GLN A 19 15.65 5.07 -5.10
N ARG A 20 15.12 3.85 -5.12
CA ARG A 20 15.05 3.02 -6.33
C ARG A 20 14.24 3.71 -7.42
N ARG A 21 13.02 4.15 -7.10
CA ARG A 21 12.14 4.84 -8.06
C ARG A 21 12.72 6.19 -8.48
N ARG A 22 13.38 6.93 -7.59
CA ARG A 22 14.06 8.20 -7.94
C ARG A 22 15.29 8.01 -8.82
N LYS A 23 15.99 6.89 -8.75
CA LYS A 23 17.07 6.56 -9.70
C LYS A 23 16.52 6.33 -11.11
N LEU A 24 15.32 5.76 -11.23
CA LEU A 24 14.65 5.56 -12.51
C LEU A 24 14.01 6.86 -13.03
N TYR A 25 13.43 7.65 -12.14
CA TYR A 25 12.72 8.88 -12.44
C TYR A 25 12.99 9.92 -11.33
N PRO A 26 13.92 10.87 -11.52
CA PRO A 26 14.32 11.84 -10.49
C PRO A 26 13.18 12.69 -9.96
N GLU A 27 12.16 12.94 -10.80
CA GLU A 27 10.96 13.72 -10.42
C GLU A 27 9.95 12.93 -9.58
N TYR A 28 10.19 11.64 -9.33
CA TYR A 28 9.32 10.82 -8.49
C TYR A 28 9.12 11.43 -7.10
N LYS A 29 7.86 11.70 -6.75
CA LYS A 29 7.47 12.35 -5.48
C LYS A 29 8.12 13.73 -5.24
N ALA A 30 8.59 14.42 -6.31
CA ALA A 30 9.24 15.73 -6.16
C ALA A 30 8.29 16.80 -5.63
N ASN A 31 7.01 16.74 -6.01
CA ASN A 31 5.94 17.62 -5.53
C ASN A 31 5.69 17.53 -4.01
N ARG A 32 6.10 16.42 -3.36
CA ARG A 32 6.01 16.24 -1.89
C ARG A 32 7.08 17.00 -1.11
N ARG A 33 8.08 17.59 -1.77
CA ARG A 33 9.19 18.35 -1.14
C ARG A 33 8.77 19.75 -0.68
N VAL A 34 7.55 20.17 -0.97
CA VAL A 34 7.06 21.49 -0.53
C VAL A 34 6.87 21.48 0.98
N ASN A 35 7.59 22.35 1.68
CA ASN A 35 7.47 22.57 3.13
C ASN A 35 6.09 23.19 3.47
N ARG A 36 5.05 22.39 3.41
CA ARG A 36 3.72 22.79 3.87
C ARG A 36 3.53 22.32 5.30
N ARG A 37 3.05 23.21 6.14
CA ARG A 37 2.60 22.83 7.48
C ARG A 37 1.48 21.80 7.36
N MET A 38 1.64 20.66 8.03
CA MET A 38 0.68 19.54 7.99
C MET A 38 -0.33 19.60 9.13
N THR A 39 -0.02 20.33 10.21
CA THR A 39 -0.87 20.40 11.39
C THR A 39 -1.71 21.66 11.45
N ARG A 40 -2.89 21.54 12.03
CA ARG A 40 -3.73 22.68 12.43
C ARG A 40 -3.53 23.07 13.91
N VAL A 41 -2.58 22.40 14.59
CA VAL A 41 -2.29 22.65 16.01
C VAL A 41 -1.60 24.00 16.14
N LYS A 42 -2.24 24.94 16.83
CA LYS A 42 -1.78 26.33 16.95
C LYS A 42 -0.52 26.51 17.79
N THR A 43 -0.15 25.50 18.59
CA THR A 43 1.04 25.50 19.45
C THR A 43 2.32 25.12 18.72
N LEU A 44 2.22 24.63 17.49
CA LEU A 44 3.39 24.33 16.65
C LEU A 44 3.62 25.51 15.70
N TYR A 45 4.68 26.29 15.96
CA TYR A 45 4.93 27.59 15.30
C TYR A 45 5.77 27.46 14.03
N SER A 46 6.56 26.38 13.90
CA SER A 46 7.49 26.17 12.77
C SER A 46 7.32 24.79 12.15
N VAL A 47 7.90 24.62 10.93
CA VAL A 47 7.99 23.32 10.26
C VAL A 47 8.89 22.37 11.05
N ASP A 48 9.88 22.89 11.76
CA ASP A 48 10.78 22.05 12.55
C ASP A 48 10.11 21.57 13.82
N ASP A 49 9.27 22.39 14.47
CA ASP A 49 8.41 21.94 15.59
C ASP A 49 7.49 20.80 15.15
N GLU A 50 6.89 20.91 13.94
CA GLU A 50 6.05 19.86 13.39
C GLU A 50 6.83 18.57 13.13
N LYS A 51 8.06 18.66 12.61
CA LYS A 51 8.92 17.51 12.39
C LYS A 51 9.31 16.83 13.70
N MET A 52 9.61 17.62 14.73
CA MET A 52 9.93 17.10 16.06
C MET A 52 8.72 16.41 16.68
N ALA A 53 7.54 17.04 16.63
CA ALA A 53 6.31 16.46 17.11
C ALA A 53 5.95 15.16 16.39
N MET A 54 6.12 15.11 15.06
CA MET A 54 5.89 13.92 14.26
C MET A 54 6.85 12.79 14.64
N LYS A 55 8.15 13.08 14.86
CA LYS A 55 9.12 12.08 15.30
C LYS A 55 8.74 11.50 16.67
N TYR A 56 8.35 12.37 17.60
CA TYR A 56 7.89 11.95 18.92
C TYR A 56 6.65 11.06 18.83
N GLN A 57 5.64 11.49 18.07
CA GLN A 57 4.42 10.70 17.86
C GLN A 57 4.70 9.33 17.21
N LEU A 58 5.62 9.28 16.23
CA LEU A 58 6.01 8.02 15.61
C LEU A 58 6.72 7.12 16.60
N SER A 59 7.62 7.64 17.45
CA SER A 59 8.26 6.86 18.51
C SER A 59 7.24 6.29 19.47
N ARG A 60 6.29 7.12 19.94
CA ARG A 60 5.20 6.65 20.82
C ARG A 60 4.31 5.61 20.15
N LEU A 61 4.00 5.80 18.87
CA LEU A 61 3.25 4.79 18.11
C LEU A 61 3.97 3.43 18.10
N LEU A 62 5.29 3.42 17.89
CA LEU A 62 6.07 2.18 17.94
C LEU A 62 6.05 1.54 19.33
N ASP A 63 6.16 2.33 20.42
CA ASP A 63 6.02 1.83 21.78
C ASP A 63 4.67 1.13 22.01
N TYR A 64 3.57 1.70 21.48
CA TYR A 64 2.25 1.08 21.53
C TYR A 64 2.18 -0.20 20.70
N LEU A 65 2.72 -0.19 19.48
CA LEU A 65 2.71 -1.36 18.60
C LEU A 65 3.50 -2.54 19.18
N GLU A 66 4.60 -2.28 19.88
CA GLU A 66 5.37 -3.30 20.59
C GLU A 66 4.59 -4.02 21.70
N CYS A 67 3.56 -3.39 22.24
CA CYS A 67 2.70 -3.99 23.25
C CYS A 67 1.61 -4.89 22.67
N LEU A 68 1.45 -4.89 21.34
CA LEU A 68 0.36 -5.54 20.64
C LEU A 68 0.81 -6.86 19.97
N PRO A 69 -0.11 -7.83 19.80
CA PRO A 69 0.18 -9.11 19.17
C PRO A 69 0.21 -8.98 17.64
N LEU A 70 1.19 -8.26 17.11
CA LEU A 70 1.34 -7.99 15.68
C LEU A 70 2.82 -7.90 15.28
N SER A 71 3.08 -8.02 13.96
CA SER A 71 4.40 -7.80 13.39
C SER A 71 4.52 -6.36 12.88
N VAL A 72 5.69 -5.73 13.09
CA VAL A 72 6.01 -4.41 12.55
C VAL A 72 7.24 -4.54 11.65
N LEU A 73 7.13 -4.09 10.41
CA LEU A 73 8.20 -4.16 9.43
C LEU A 73 8.55 -2.78 8.89
N SER A 74 9.86 -2.55 8.73
CA SER A 74 10.41 -1.40 8.00
C SER A 74 11.74 -1.83 7.38
N ILE A 75 11.81 -1.95 6.06
CA ILE A 75 12.96 -2.49 5.35
C ILE A 75 13.76 -1.34 4.73
N PRO A 76 15.04 -1.14 5.09
CA PRO A 76 15.85 -0.07 4.53
C PRO A 76 15.86 -0.09 2.98
N ASN A 77 15.73 1.09 2.39
CA ASN A 77 15.70 1.34 0.94
C ASN A 77 14.52 0.69 0.18
N ILE A 78 13.49 0.22 0.89
CA ILE A 78 12.27 -0.35 0.30
C ILE A 78 11.06 0.47 0.76
N GLU A 79 10.14 0.78 -0.14
CA GLU A 79 8.85 1.38 0.20
C GLU A 79 7.93 0.33 0.81
N ALA A 80 7.00 0.79 1.65
CA ALA A 80 6.00 -0.10 2.27
C ALA A 80 5.20 -0.87 1.21
N ASP A 81 4.89 -0.23 0.08
CA ASP A 81 4.11 -0.82 -1.01
C ASP A 81 4.80 -2.05 -1.60
N ASP A 82 6.12 -1.95 -1.87
CA ASP A 82 6.92 -3.07 -2.37
C ASP A 82 6.99 -4.22 -1.34
N THR A 83 7.13 -3.87 -0.05
CA THR A 83 7.16 -4.86 1.04
C THR A 83 5.82 -5.58 1.16
N ILE A 84 4.69 -4.84 1.16
CA ILE A 84 3.34 -5.41 1.21
C ILE A 84 3.07 -6.29 0.01
N ALA A 85 3.44 -5.83 -1.19
CA ALA A 85 3.27 -6.59 -2.42
C ALA A 85 4.05 -7.91 -2.39
N TYR A 86 5.31 -7.89 -1.97
CA TYR A 86 6.12 -9.09 -1.82
C TYR A 86 5.52 -10.08 -0.81
N ILE A 87 5.10 -9.60 0.36
CA ILE A 87 4.45 -10.44 1.39
C ILE A 87 3.18 -11.08 0.84
N THR A 88 2.31 -10.31 0.20
CA THR A 88 0.99 -10.75 -0.22
C THR A 88 1.02 -11.66 -1.46
N LYS A 89 1.93 -11.42 -2.39
CA LYS A 89 2.00 -12.18 -3.66
C LYS A 89 2.97 -13.34 -3.60
N GLN A 90 4.05 -13.27 -2.81
CA GLN A 90 5.11 -14.27 -2.83
C GLN A 90 5.28 -15.06 -1.52
N LEU A 91 5.01 -14.47 -0.35
CA LEU A 91 5.19 -15.19 0.92
C LEU A 91 3.90 -15.82 1.44
N LEU A 92 2.83 -15.05 1.57
CA LEU A 92 1.57 -15.52 2.15
C LEU A 92 0.60 -15.98 1.05
N THR A 93 1.03 -16.85 0.16
CA THR A 93 0.29 -17.27 -1.04
C THR A 93 -0.97 -18.08 -0.76
N LYS A 94 -1.09 -18.69 0.41
CA LYS A 94 -2.26 -19.52 0.82
C LYS A 94 -3.25 -18.77 1.73
N SER A 95 -2.91 -17.53 2.15
CA SER A 95 -3.70 -16.78 3.13
C SER A 95 -4.74 -15.89 2.45
N GLN A 96 -5.91 -15.70 3.08
CA GLN A 96 -6.82 -14.60 2.75
C GLN A 96 -6.24 -13.29 3.31
N ILE A 97 -6.12 -12.27 2.50
CA ILE A 97 -5.43 -11.03 2.86
C ILE A 97 -6.34 -9.82 2.70
N PHE A 98 -6.31 -8.95 3.71
CA PHE A 98 -6.93 -7.63 3.66
C PHE A 98 -5.83 -6.56 3.78
N ILE A 99 -5.54 -5.86 2.69
CA ILE A 99 -4.66 -4.70 2.71
C ILE A 99 -5.48 -3.50 3.17
N MET A 100 -5.08 -2.86 4.27
CA MET A 100 -5.70 -1.61 4.72
C MET A 100 -4.82 -0.44 4.26
N SER A 101 -5.27 0.29 3.24
CA SER A 101 -4.53 1.43 2.70
C SER A 101 -5.47 2.45 2.06
N THR A 102 -5.03 3.72 2.03
CA THR A 102 -5.67 4.78 1.23
C THR A 102 -5.13 4.82 -0.19
N ASP A 103 -4.02 4.13 -0.45
CA ASP A 103 -3.37 4.11 -1.75
C ASP A 103 -4.12 3.19 -2.72
N SER A 104 -4.48 3.76 -3.86
CA SER A 104 -5.19 3.04 -4.91
C SER A 104 -4.29 2.10 -5.71
N ASP A 105 -2.97 2.21 -5.59
CA ASP A 105 -2.05 1.33 -6.30
C ASP A 105 -2.18 -0.14 -5.86
N PHE A 106 -2.62 -0.37 -4.61
CA PHE A 106 -2.94 -1.72 -4.15
C PHE A 106 -4.14 -2.38 -4.84
N LEU A 107 -4.99 -1.62 -5.56
CA LEU A 107 -6.12 -2.20 -6.28
C LEU A 107 -5.68 -3.15 -7.40
N GLN A 108 -4.48 -2.97 -7.94
CA GLN A 108 -3.88 -3.90 -8.89
C GLN A 108 -3.61 -5.31 -8.30
N LEU A 109 -3.47 -5.41 -6.96
CA LEU A 109 -3.20 -6.69 -6.28
C LEU A 109 -4.46 -7.48 -5.95
N VAL A 110 -5.65 -6.88 -6.11
CA VAL A 110 -6.92 -7.50 -5.74
C VAL A 110 -7.19 -8.72 -6.61
N ASP A 111 -7.41 -9.86 -5.93
CA ASP A 111 -7.75 -11.14 -6.53
C ASP A 111 -8.74 -11.92 -5.63
N ASN A 112 -8.96 -13.21 -5.89
CA ASN A 112 -9.83 -14.05 -5.07
C ASN A 112 -9.42 -14.11 -3.59
N ARG A 113 -8.16 -13.84 -3.29
CA ARG A 113 -7.51 -13.98 -1.99
C ARG A 113 -7.18 -12.63 -1.35
N ILE A 114 -6.83 -11.63 -2.14
CA ILE A 114 -6.40 -10.30 -1.70
C ILE A 114 -7.54 -9.30 -1.89
N LYS A 115 -7.90 -8.59 -0.83
CA LYS A 115 -8.88 -7.52 -0.81
C LYS A 115 -8.25 -6.25 -0.24
N VAL A 116 -8.75 -5.09 -0.64
CA VAL A 116 -8.28 -3.78 -0.13
C VAL A 116 -9.42 -3.10 0.64
N TRP A 117 -9.11 -2.63 1.84
CA TRP A 117 -9.98 -1.74 2.61
C TRP A 117 -9.44 -0.32 2.55
N SER A 118 -10.21 0.62 2.03
CA SER A 118 -9.89 2.05 2.06
C SER A 118 -10.54 2.72 3.26
N PRO A 119 -9.78 3.14 4.29
CA PRO A 119 -10.33 3.77 5.48
C PRO A 119 -10.92 5.15 5.21
N THR A 120 -10.41 5.89 4.23
CA THR A 120 -10.93 7.21 3.83
C THR A 120 -12.25 7.11 3.09
N LYS A 121 -12.37 6.17 2.16
CA LYS A 121 -13.61 5.90 1.42
C LYS A 121 -14.59 5.02 2.20
N LYS A 122 -14.14 4.40 3.30
CA LYS A 122 -14.88 3.42 4.12
C LYS A 122 -15.47 2.29 3.25
N LYS A 123 -14.71 1.83 2.27
CA LYS A 123 -15.13 0.89 1.25
C LYS A 123 -14.14 -0.27 1.13
N PHE A 124 -14.68 -1.49 0.96
CA PHE A 124 -13.90 -2.65 0.51
C PHE A 124 -13.83 -2.68 -1.01
N TYR A 125 -12.66 -3.07 -1.51
CA TYR A 125 -12.44 -3.38 -2.91
C TYR A 125 -12.22 -4.88 -3.08
N PHE A 126 -13.12 -5.48 -3.83
CA PHE A 126 -13.09 -6.82 -4.39
C PHE A 126 -13.00 -6.69 -5.91
N GLN A 127 -12.83 -7.79 -6.65
CA GLN A 127 -12.81 -7.75 -8.12
C GLN A 127 -14.08 -7.10 -8.68
N ASP A 128 -15.25 -7.49 -8.16
CA ASP A 128 -16.55 -6.93 -8.60
C ASP A 128 -16.65 -5.42 -8.35
N THR A 129 -16.22 -4.95 -7.18
CA THR A 129 -16.26 -3.51 -6.87
C THR A 129 -15.31 -2.68 -7.72
N ILE A 130 -14.18 -3.25 -8.16
CA ILE A 130 -13.29 -2.60 -9.14
C ILE A 130 -13.97 -2.55 -10.51
N LYS A 131 -14.60 -3.64 -10.93
CA LYS A 131 -15.36 -3.69 -12.19
C LYS A 131 -16.54 -2.70 -12.19
N GLU A 132 -17.26 -2.57 -11.08
CA GLU A 132 -18.33 -1.58 -10.92
C GLU A 132 -17.83 -0.12 -10.95
N GLU A 133 -16.75 0.19 -10.23
CA GLU A 133 -16.26 1.58 -10.10
C GLU A 133 -15.48 2.05 -11.33
N PHE A 134 -14.63 1.18 -11.89
CA PHE A 134 -13.71 1.54 -12.98
C PHE A 134 -14.12 0.95 -14.34
N GLY A 135 -15.03 -0.01 -14.36
CA GLY A 135 -15.48 -0.69 -15.57
C GLY A 135 -14.49 -1.70 -16.14
N LEU A 136 -13.45 -2.08 -15.40
CA LEU A 136 -12.37 -2.98 -15.83
C LEU A 136 -12.09 -4.05 -14.78
N ARG A 137 -11.40 -5.10 -15.17
CA ARG A 137 -10.93 -6.15 -14.25
C ARG A 137 -9.80 -5.63 -13.35
N SER A 138 -9.69 -6.20 -12.15
CA SER A 138 -8.59 -5.86 -11.21
C SER A 138 -7.21 -6.10 -11.82
N GLU A 139 -7.06 -7.14 -12.64
CA GLU A 139 -5.82 -7.49 -13.33
C GLU A 139 -5.40 -6.41 -14.35
N ASN A 140 -6.36 -5.68 -14.92
CA ASN A 140 -6.11 -4.59 -15.86
C ASN A 140 -5.92 -3.22 -15.17
N TYR A 141 -6.13 -3.15 -13.84
CA TYR A 141 -6.05 -1.88 -13.10
C TYR A 141 -4.67 -1.23 -13.16
N LEU A 142 -3.60 -2.02 -13.18
CA LEU A 142 -2.24 -1.52 -13.37
C LEU A 142 -2.13 -0.68 -14.65
N TYR A 143 -2.64 -1.20 -15.76
CA TYR A 143 -2.52 -0.51 -17.07
C TYR A 143 -3.39 0.75 -17.14
N TYR A 144 -4.54 0.74 -16.45
CA TYR A 144 -5.32 1.95 -16.24
C TYR A 144 -4.47 3.02 -15.55
N LYS A 145 -3.77 2.70 -14.46
CA LYS A 145 -2.89 3.61 -13.73
C LYS A 145 -1.70 4.07 -14.56
N ILE A 146 -1.05 3.20 -15.31
CA ILE A 146 0.08 3.52 -16.18
C ILE A 146 -0.31 4.57 -17.23
N LEU A 147 -1.48 4.43 -17.84
CA LEU A 147 -2.00 5.29 -18.89
C LEU A 147 -2.46 6.66 -18.37
N ILE A 148 -3.16 6.68 -17.25
CA ILE A 148 -3.65 7.90 -16.59
C ILE A 148 -2.53 8.64 -15.87
N GLY A 149 -1.52 7.91 -15.36
CA GLY A 149 -0.48 8.43 -14.49
C GLY A 149 -0.90 8.54 -13.04
N ASP A 150 0.00 9.06 -12.21
CA ASP A 150 -0.24 9.35 -10.79
C ASP A 150 0.32 10.73 -10.40
N SER A 151 -0.57 11.70 -10.28
CA SER A 151 -0.18 13.06 -9.90
C SER A 151 0.34 13.15 -8.47
N SER A 152 -0.06 12.25 -7.56
CA SER A 152 0.40 12.23 -6.17
C SER A 152 1.88 11.85 -6.08
N ASP A 153 2.34 11.01 -6.99
CA ASP A 153 3.72 10.55 -7.11
C ASP A 153 4.50 11.28 -8.23
N ASN A 154 3.86 12.28 -8.84
CA ASN A 154 4.43 13.04 -9.94
C ASN A 154 4.77 12.17 -11.16
N ILE A 155 3.98 11.13 -11.41
CA ILE A 155 4.13 10.25 -12.58
C ILE A 155 3.17 10.74 -13.67
N PRO A 156 3.66 11.21 -14.81
CA PRO A 156 2.82 11.72 -15.88
C PRO A 156 2.10 10.58 -16.60
N GLY A 157 0.80 10.77 -16.88
CA GLY A 157 0.04 9.93 -17.80
C GLY A 157 0.08 10.48 -19.23
N ILE A 158 -0.63 9.84 -20.15
CA ILE A 158 -0.77 10.28 -21.53
C ILE A 158 -1.64 11.55 -21.58
N ARG A 159 -1.11 12.61 -22.17
CA ARG A 159 -1.80 13.90 -22.26
C ARG A 159 -3.14 13.77 -23.01
N GLY A 160 -4.21 14.24 -22.37
CA GLY A 160 -5.57 14.19 -22.91
C GLY A 160 -6.29 12.85 -22.70
N LEU A 161 -5.64 11.89 -22.02
CA LEU A 161 -6.22 10.58 -21.73
C LEU A 161 -6.82 10.56 -20.32
N GLY A 162 -8.04 11.07 -20.19
CA GLY A 162 -8.84 10.90 -18.98
C GLY A 162 -9.66 9.59 -18.99
N PRO A 163 -10.29 9.21 -17.87
CA PRO A 163 -11.03 7.93 -17.76
C PRO A 163 -12.08 7.72 -18.86
N LYS A 164 -12.82 8.77 -19.24
CA LYS A 164 -13.84 8.70 -20.29
C LYS A 164 -13.21 8.49 -21.68
N THR A 165 -12.13 9.20 -21.97
CA THR A 165 -11.40 9.07 -23.24
C THR A 165 -10.75 7.69 -23.34
N LEU A 166 -10.16 7.21 -22.23
CA LEU A 166 -9.55 5.89 -22.16
C LEU A 166 -10.56 4.78 -22.50
N LYS A 167 -11.74 4.80 -21.89
CA LYS A 167 -12.79 3.83 -22.18
C LYS A 167 -13.24 3.82 -23.66
N LYS A 168 -13.27 4.99 -24.26
CA LYS A 168 -13.65 5.12 -25.69
C LYS A 168 -12.54 4.66 -26.63
N SER A 169 -11.28 4.97 -26.32
CA SER A 169 -10.15 4.79 -27.23
C SER A 169 -9.44 3.44 -27.09
N LEU A 170 -9.50 2.84 -25.91
CA LEU A 170 -8.91 1.54 -25.60
C LEU A 170 -9.94 0.57 -25.02
N PRO A 171 -10.96 0.16 -25.79
CA PRO A 171 -12.01 -0.76 -25.31
C PRO A 171 -11.43 -2.08 -24.81
N ILE A 172 -10.34 -2.58 -25.38
CA ILE A 172 -9.64 -3.81 -24.97
C ILE A 172 -9.27 -3.84 -23.49
N LEU A 173 -9.05 -2.67 -22.86
CA LEU A 173 -8.75 -2.58 -21.43
C LEU A 173 -9.96 -2.89 -20.54
N PHE A 174 -11.17 -2.72 -21.08
CA PHE A 174 -12.47 -2.82 -20.39
C PHE A 174 -13.25 -4.10 -20.74
N GLU A 175 -12.70 -4.92 -21.61
CA GLU A 175 -13.21 -6.26 -21.93
C GLU A 175 -12.83 -7.27 -20.85
N ASP A 176 -13.36 -8.48 -20.95
CA ASP A 176 -13.14 -9.53 -19.96
C ASP A 176 -11.75 -10.22 -20.09
N ASP A 177 -10.94 -9.81 -21.06
CA ASP A 177 -9.60 -10.34 -21.26
C ASP A 177 -8.57 -9.59 -20.39
N ILE A 178 -7.54 -10.33 -19.96
CA ILE A 178 -6.37 -9.75 -19.30
C ILE A 178 -5.42 -9.25 -20.39
N VAL A 179 -5.11 -7.96 -20.36
CA VAL A 179 -4.20 -7.33 -21.32
C VAL A 179 -2.80 -7.18 -20.72
N SER A 180 -1.81 -6.99 -21.60
CA SER A 180 -0.45 -6.57 -21.22
C SER A 180 -0.14 -5.18 -21.77
N LEU A 181 0.95 -4.56 -21.31
CA LEU A 181 1.39 -3.27 -21.85
C LEU A 181 1.73 -3.39 -23.34
N ASP A 182 2.32 -4.50 -23.76
CA ASP A 182 2.67 -4.74 -25.16
C ASP A 182 1.42 -4.81 -26.05
N VAL A 183 0.39 -5.53 -25.58
CA VAL A 183 -0.92 -5.60 -26.29
C VAL A 183 -1.54 -4.21 -26.43
N ILE A 184 -1.44 -3.35 -25.41
CA ILE A 184 -1.94 -1.97 -25.45
C ILE A 184 -1.16 -1.15 -26.47
N ILE A 185 0.18 -1.26 -26.48
CA ILE A 185 1.05 -0.54 -27.41
C ILE A 185 0.78 -1.00 -28.85
N ASP A 186 0.67 -2.32 -29.08
CA ASP A 186 0.35 -2.90 -30.39
C ASP A 186 -1.03 -2.47 -30.91
N TYR A 187 -2.02 -2.44 -30.03
CA TYR A 187 -3.35 -1.94 -30.37
C TYR A 187 -3.29 -0.45 -30.78
N ALA A 188 -2.55 0.35 -30.04
CA ALA A 188 -2.38 1.77 -30.32
C ALA A 188 -1.63 2.00 -31.66
N ASP A 189 -0.61 1.20 -31.97
CA ASP A 189 0.12 1.25 -33.23
C ASP A 189 -0.76 0.91 -34.43
N LYS A 190 -1.50 -0.20 -34.35
CA LYS A 190 -2.39 -0.66 -35.42
C LYS A 190 -3.53 0.31 -35.72
N ASN A 191 -3.94 1.10 -34.73
CA ASN A 191 -5.09 2.01 -34.82
C ASN A 191 -4.70 3.51 -34.74
N ARG A 192 -3.40 3.86 -34.83
CA ARG A 192 -2.90 5.22 -34.61
C ARG A 192 -3.51 6.26 -35.56
N ASP A 193 -3.86 5.85 -36.75
CA ASP A 193 -4.44 6.76 -37.78
C ASP A 193 -5.93 7.03 -37.53
N SER A 194 -6.59 6.23 -36.69
CA SER A 194 -8.02 6.36 -36.35
C SER A 194 -8.31 7.44 -35.32
N ALA A 195 -7.36 7.71 -34.41
CA ALA A 195 -7.53 8.69 -33.34
C ALA A 195 -6.19 9.22 -32.82
N LYS A 196 -6.06 10.56 -32.74
CA LYS A 196 -4.87 11.25 -32.22
C LYS A 196 -4.40 10.72 -30.84
N ILE A 197 -5.33 10.25 -30.00
CA ILE A 197 -4.97 9.72 -28.67
C ILE A 197 -4.23 8.39 -28.76
N LEU A 198 -4.55 7.53 -29.75
CA LEU A 198 -3.85 6.28 -30.00
C LEU A 198 -2.44 6.53 -30.53
N GLN A 199 -2.29 7.51 -31.41
CA GLN A 199 -0.99 8.01 -31.83
C GLN A 199 -0.16 8.48 -30.61
N ASN A 200 -0.75 9.29 -29.71
CA ASN A 200 -0.07 9.76 -28.50
C ASN A 200 0.36 8.59 -27.59
N ILE A 201 -0.46 7.54 -27.44
CA ILE A 201 -0.10 6.36 -26.66
C ILE A 201 1.13 5.68 -27.26
N TYR A 202 1.13 5.44 -28.55
CA TYR A 202 2.24 4.80 -29.24
C TYR A 202 3.53 5.64 -29.19
N GLU A 203 3.44 6.94 -29.44
CA GLU A 203 4.58 7.86 -29.38
C GLU A 203 5.19 7.94 -27.97
N ASN A 204 4.38 7.80 -26.92
CA ASN A 204 4.82 7.83 -25.53
C ASN A 204 5.06 6.44 -24.92
N ARG A 205 5.23 5.37 -25.72
CA ARG A 205 5.44 4.00 -25.22
C ARG A 205 6.62 3.86 -24.24
N ASN A 206 7.68 4.63 -24.42
CA ASN A 206 8.82 4.65 -23.51
C ASN A 206 8.44 5.20 -22.12
N GLN A 207 7.58 6.23 -22.07
CA GLN A 207 7.03 6.76 -20.84
C GLN A 207 6.13 5.73 -20.15
N LEU A 208 5.31 5.01 -20.92
CA LEU A 208 4.45 3.95 -20.38
C LEU A 208 5.27 2.79 -19.81
N THR A 209 6.36 2.41 -20.46
CA THR A 209 7.31 1.42 -19.95
C THR A 209 7.96 1.90 -18.64
N LEU A 210 8.33 3.17 -18.54
CA LEU A 210 8.83 3.76 -17.31
C LEU A 210 7.77 3.77 -16.21
N ASN A 211 6.54 4.19 -16.53
CA ASN A 211 5.41 4.17 -15.59
C ASN A 211 5.15 2.78 -15.06
N ASN A 212 5.22 1.75 -15.93
CA ASN A 212 5.08 0.36 -15.51
C ASN A 212 6.13 -0.01 -14.46
N ARG A 213 7.40 0.36 -14.66
CA ARG A 213 8.48 0.10 -13.69
C ARG A 213 8.32 0.86 -12.37
N LEU A 214 7.63 2.01 -12.39
CA LEU A 214 7.38 2.84 -11.21
C LEU A 214 6.16 2.39 -10.41
N ILE A 215 5.10 1.92 -11.07
CA ILE A 215 3.76 1.68 -10.47
C ILE A 215 3.51 0.20 -10.17
N GLN A 216 4.07 -0.74 -10.97
CA GLN A 216 3.73 -2.16 -10.83
C GLN A 216 4.16 -2.73 -9.47
N LEU A 217 3.29 -3.59 -8.91
CA LEU A 217 3.45 -4.28 -7.63
C LEU A 217 3.35 -5.82 -7.76
N PHE A 218 3.21 -6.37 -8.98
CA PHE A 218 3.09 -7.81 -9.17
C PHE A 218 4.40 -8.55 -8.97
N ASP A 219 5.49 -7.99 -9.51
CA ASP A 219 6.85 -8.51 -9.35
C ASP A 219 7.77 -7.35 -8.97
N VAL A 220 7.88 -7.15 -7.65
CA VAL A 220 8.64 -6.04 -7.10
C VAL A 220 10.14 -6.28 -7.25
N ASP A 221 10.81 -5.31 -7.87
CA ASP A 221 12.26 -5.32 -8.08
C ASP A 221 12.99 -4.91 -6.78
N ILE A 222 13.10 -5.86 -5.86
CA ILE A 222 13.82 -5.72 -4.60
C ILE A 222 14.94 -6.76 -4.51
N SER A 223 16.04 -6.40 -3.83
CA SER A 223 17.22 -7.26 -3.73
C SER A 223 16.93 -8.57 -3.01
N GLY A 224 17.67 -9.64 -3.34
CA GLY A 224 17.59 -10.91 -2.62
C GLY A 224 17.79 -10.77 -1.11
N LYS A 225 18.72 -9.88 -0.69
CA LYS A 225 18.93 -9.55 0.72
C LYS A 225 17.70 -8.94 1.38
N SER A 226 16.98 -8.07 0.65
CA SER A 226 15.73 -7.48 1.15
C SER A 226 14.61 -8.52 1.24
N LYS A 227 14.50 -9.40 0.24
CA LYS A 227 13.55 -10.53 0.25
C LYS A 227 13.79 -11.45 1.45
N GLU A 228 15.05 -11.81 1.69
CA GLU A 228 15.46 -12.60 2.85
C GLU A 228 15.12 -11.89 4.18
N SER A 229 15.44 -10.60 4.29
CA SER A 229 15.12 -9.82 5.49
C SER A 229 13.62 -9.76 5.76
N ILE A 230 12.78 -9.58 4.73
CA ILE A 230 11.33 -9.61 4.88
C ILE A 230 10.88 -10.99 5.33
N THR A 231 11.37 -12.06 4.68
CA THR A 231 11.01 -13.44 5.00
C THR A 231 11.36 -13.78 6.45
N ASN A 232 12.56 -13.43 6.91
CA ASN A 232 13.01 -13.68 8.27
C ASN A 232 12.15 -12.92 9.29
N GLN A 233 11.80 -11.65 9.02
CA GLN A 233 10.93 -10.88 9.90
C GLN A 233 9.48 -11.42 9.92
N ILE A 234 8.97 -11.88 8.78
CA ILE A 234 7.64 -12.52 8.72
C ILE A 234 7.63 -13.84 9.51
N ASN A 235 8.68 -14.62 9.46
CA ASN A 235 8.78 -15.91 10.15
C ASN A 235 9.24 -15.77 11.60
N SER A 236 9.63 -14.58 12.05
CA SER A 236 10.04 -14.35 13.43
C SER A 236 8.85 -14.44 14.39
N LYS A 237 9.18 -14.73 15.64
CA LYS A 237 8.19 -14.78 16.73
C LYS A 237 7.49 -13.43 16.87
N VAL A 238 6.16 -13.47 16.92
CA VAL A 238 5.33 -12.28 17.14
C VAL A 238 5.15 -12.04 18.64
N ASN A 239 5.24 -10.79 19.07
CA ASN A 239 5.01 -10.41 20.45
C ASN A 239 3.58 -10.78 20.89
N ARG A 240 3.45 -11.11 22.18
CA ARG A 240 2.15 -11.29 22.84
C ARG A 240 1.60 -9.94 23.32
N LEU A 241 0.32 -9.90 23.59
CA LEU A 241 -0.34 -8.72 24.16
C LEU A 241 0.20 -8.40 25.55
N VAL A 242 0.86 -7.25 25.72
CA VAL A 242 1.38 -6.75 27.00
C VAL A 242 0.46 -5.65 27.54
N LYS A 243 -0.69 -6.08 28.11
CA LYS A 243 -1.78 -5.18 28.56
C LYS A 243 -1.29 -4.07 29.50
N TYR A 244 -0.49 -4.43 30.51
CA TYR A 244 -0.01 -3.47 31.50
C TYR A 244 0.83 -2.36 30.87
N LYS A 245 1.78 -2.73 29.99
CA LYS A 245 2.63 -1.74 29.27
C LYS A 245 1.77 -0.82 28.42
N PHE A 246 0.80 -1.38 27.68
CA PHE A 246 -0.12 -0.61 26.85
C PHE A 246 -0.94 0.41 27.67
N GLN A 247 -1.52 -0.04 28.80
CA GLN A 247 -2.29 0.84 29.70
C GLN A 247 -1.42 1.93 30.33
N LYS A 248 -0.18 1.61 30.72
CA LYS A 248 0.78 2.59 31.22
C LYS A 248 1.06 3.69 30.20
N LEU A 249 1.33 3.32 28.94
CA LEU A 249 1.53 4.27 27.84
C LEU A 249 0.28 5.18 27.65
N MET A 250 -0.93 4.62 27.72
CA MET A 250 -2.16 5.41 27.62
C MET A 250 -2.30 6.43 28.75
N LEU A 251 -1.90 6.09 29.97
CA LEU A 251 -1.90 7.02 31.10
C LEU A 251 -0.87 8.13 30.92
N GLU A 252 0.34 7.79 30.51
CA GLU A 252 1.41 8.76 30.24
C GLU A 252 1.02 9.77 29.16
N ASP A 253 0.35 9.31 28.09
CA ASP A 253 -0.09 10.16 26.97
C ASP A 253 -1.48 10.77 27.17
N THR A 254 -2.09 10.59 28.35
CA THR A 254 -3.44 11.10 28.71
C THR A 254 -4.54 10.66 27.73
N LEU A 255 -4.37 9.49 27.07
CA LEU A 255 -5.34 8.94 26.11
C LEU A 255 -6.52 8.20 26.76
N ASN A 256 -6.47 7.95 28.05
CA ASN A 256 -7.53 7.29 28.83
C ASN A 256 -8.90 8.01 28.73
N ASN A 257 -8.91 9.33 28.51
CA ASN A 257 -10.14 10.09 28.31
C ASN A 257 -10.82 9.83 26.96
N GLY A 258 -10.09 9.32 25.96
CA GLY A 258 -10.61 9.00 24.61
C GLY A 258 -11.28 7.62 24.51
N ILE A 259 -11.01 6.72 25.44
CA ILE A 259 -11.55 5.35 25.48
C ILE A 259 -12.24 5.12 26.81
N LYS A 260 -13.57 5.02 26.82
CA LYS A 260 -14.39 4.92 28.05
C LYS A 260 -14.02 3.77 28.96
N ASN A 261 -13.58 2.63 28.44
CA ASN A 261 -13.11 1.48 29.20
C ASN A 261 -11.92 0.85 28.45
N PRO A 262 -10.68 1.34 28.71
CA PRO A 262 -9.50 0.87 28.02
C PRO A 262 -9.25 -0.63 28.18
N GLU A 263 -9.50 -1.20 29.36
CA GLU A 263 -9.29 -2.62 29.62
C GLU A 263 -10.22 -3.49 28.78
N LEU A 264 -11.52 -3.18 28.80
CA LEU A 264 -12.51 -3.92 28.01
C LEU A 264 -12.25 -3.71 26.50
N TRP A 265 -11.84 -2.52 26.09
CA TRP A 265 -11.50 -2.23 24.70
C TRP A 265 -10.29 -3.05 24.24
N ILE A 266 -9.21 -3.11 25.01
CA ILE A 266 -8.01 -3.92 24.72
C ILE A 266 -8.41 -5.40 24.63
N LYS A 267 -9.18 -5.90 25.62
CA LYS A 267 -9.65 -7.29 25.63
C LYS A 267 -10.46 -7.60 24.37
N ASN A 268 -11.47 -6.81 24.06
CA ASN A 268 -12.38 -7.08 22.94
C ASN A 268 -11.71 -6.92 21.57
N THR A 269 -10.64 -6.10 21.50
CA THR A 269 -9.95 -5.83 20.24
C THR A 269 -8.84 -6.84 19.96
N PHE A 270 -8.06 -7.21 20.97
CA PHE A 270 -6.80 -7.93 20.76
C PHE A 270 -6.76 -9.37 21.29
N ILE A 271 -7.70 -9.80 22.15
CA ILE A 271 -7.64 -11.13 22.76
C ILE A 271 -7.72 -12.25 21.72
N PHE A 272 -8.56 -12.07 20.71
CA PHE A 272 -8.70 -13.04 19.62
C PHE A 272 -7.38 -13.17 18.84
N LEU A 273 -6.80 -12.04 18.45
CA LEU A 273 -5.53 -12.00 17.75
C LEU A 273 -4.40 -12.60 18.61
N ASP A 274 -4.34 -12.26 19.90
CA ASP A 274 -3.34 -12.78 20.83
C ASP A 274 -3.40 -14.31 20.97
N THR A 275 -4.61 -14.88 20.96
CA THR A 275 -4.81 -16.33 20.98
C THR A 275 -4.22 -16.99 19.73
N TYR A 276 -4.50 -16.44 18.53
CA TYR A 276 -3.92 -16.98 17.29
C TYR A 276 -2.40 -16.82 17.23
N ILE A 277 -1.85 -15.72 17.73
CA ILE A 277 -0.39 -15.52 17.81
C ILE A 277 0.26 -16.56 18.73
N SER A 278 -0.42 -17.00 19.79
CA SER A 278 0.08 -18.12 20.61
C SER A 278 0.28 -19.37 19.79
N ILE A 279 -0.74 -19.76 19.03
CA ILE A 279 -0.70 -20.95 18.16
C ILE A 279 0.40 -20.82 17.11
N LEU A 280 0.45 -19.66 16.41
CA LEU A 280 1.47 -19.40 15.38
C LEU A 280 2.90 -19.50 15.94
N ASN A 281 3.13 -18.99 17.13
CA ASN A 281 4.45 -19.05 17.77
C ASN A 281 4.83 -20.48 18.20
N GLU A 282 3.87 -21.33 18.54
CA GLU A 282 4.08 -22.75 18.83
C GLU A 282 4.45 -23.53 17.57
N GLU A 283 3.74 -23.31 16.48
CA GLU A 283 4.03 -23.93 15.17
C GLU A 283 5.43 -23.59 14.67
N ASN A 284 5.87 -22.35 14.81
CA ASN A 284 7.20 -21.90 14.40
C ASN A 284 8.35 -22.44 15.29
N ASN A 285 8.05 -22.99 16.47
CA ASN A 285 9.07 -23.61 17.35
C ASN A 285 9.26 -25.11 17.09
N VAL A 286 8.39 -25.75 16.30
CA VAL A 286 8.40 -27.20 16.04
C VAL A 286 9.04 -27.54 14.67
N GLY A 287 9.32 -26.54 13.84
CA GLY A 287 10.01 -26.66 12.52
C GLY A 287 11.44 -26.16 12.58
#